data_55e6dc023983dbf49fb435aee43e98d6
#
_entry.id   55e6dc023983dbf49fb435aee43e98d6
#
_cell.length_a   1.000
_cell.length_b   1.000
_cell.length_c   1.000
_cell.angle_alpha   90.00
_cell.angle_beta   90.00
_cell.angle_gamma   90.00
#
_symmetry.space_group_name_H-M   'P 1'
#
loop_
_entity.id
_entity.type
_entity.pdbx_description
1 polymer ?
#
loop_
_entity_poly.entity_id
_entity_poly.type
_entity_poly.pdbx_seq_one_letter_code
_entity_poly.pdbx_strand_id
1 'polypeptide(L)'
;PLAKGASIYTVPNKAVKFTYIAGLLEEYKLTVLQMVPSMIRNLLPYLDEVELDSVRYNILCGEALTGKVITPWHKSNPKMVSYNMYGPTEDTVFCTYFLIDENNISALRVANDIVSIGKTFTNNGLLLLDENDRVITSPNIEGELCLCGPQLTPGYWENEKENTSKFLIVEGVRYYRSGDMCYYAEDDNLMYVSRKDFQVKINGFRVELGEIENRFAAISGGKYAVVMPFVNEQGNTELAIIIEGKEYDTKDHKTALANELPTYEVPNKWLFIRSIPLSQNGKVDRKAIKTAFNL
;
A
#
# COMPACT_ATOMS: atom_id res chain seq x y z
N PRO A 1 -8.73 -10.49 -20.00
CA PRO A 1 -7.99 -11.56 -20.67
C PRO A 1 -8.93 -12.63 -21.25
N LEU A 2 -9.83 -13.24 -20.45
CA LEU A 2 -10.70 -14.34 -20.88
C LEU A 2 -11.58 -14.00 -22.08
N ALA A 3 -12.14 -12.80 -22.16
CA ALA A 3 -12.96 -12.33 -23.28
C ALA A 3 -12.17 -12.23 -24.62
N LYS A 4 -10.84 -12.32 -24.56
CA LYS A 4 -9.94 -12.32 -25.72
C LYS A 4 -9.21 -13.66 -25.91
N GLY A 5 -9.68 -14.73 -25.23
CA GLY A 5 -9.11 -16.06 -25.33
C GLY A 5 -7.77 -16.28 -24.62
N ALA A 6 -7.39 -15.36 -23.72
CA ALA A 6 -6.20 -15.54 -22.88
C ALA A 6 -6.50 -16.35 -21.62
N SER A 7 -5.47 -16.98 -21.06
CA SER A 7 -5.55 -17.71 -19.78
C SER A 7 -5.22 -16.79 -18.60
N ILE A 8 -5.79 -17.10 -17.44
CA ILE A 8 -5.47 -16.46 -16.16
C ILE A 8 -4.96 -17.54 -15.20
N TYR A 9 -3.82 -17.28 -14.59
CA TYR A 9 -3.21 -18.13 -13.58
C TYR A 9 -3.25 -17.40 -12.24
N THR A 10 -3.85 -18.01 -11.23
CA THR A 10 -3.97 -17.43 -9.89
C THR A 10 -3.05 -18.16 -8.92
N VAL A 11 -2.56 -17.44 -7.90
CA VAL A 11 -1.73 -18.01 -6.84
C VAL A 11 -2.63 -18.48 -5.69
N PRO A 12 -2.60 -19.77 -5.32
CA PRO A 12 -3.40 -20.29 -4.20
C PRO A 12 -2.98 -19.65 -2.87
N ASN A 13 -3.97 -19.42 -1.98
CA ASN A 13 -3.72 -18.78 -0.67
C ASN A 13 -2.72 -19.53 0.23
N LYS A 14 -2.64 -20.86 0.09
CA LYS A 14 -1.75 -21.72 0.90
C LYS A 14 -0.35 -21.90 0.30
N ALA A 15 -0.11 -21.40 -0.91
CA ALA A 15 1.19 -21.53 -1.56
C ALA A 15 2.19 -20.50 -1.00
N VAL A 16 3.48 -20.86 -1.00
CA VAL A 16 4.57 -19.89 -0.87
C VAL A 16 4.58 -19.08 -2.18
N LYS A 17 4.01 -17.89 -2.14
CA LYS A 17 3.57 -17.15 -3.33
C LYS A 17 4.68 -16.91 -4.34
N PHE A 18 5.87 -16.49 -3.90
CA PHE A 18 6.98 -16.19 -4.81
C PHE A 18 7.54 -17.45 -5.50
N THR A 19 7.67 -18.58 -4.78
CA THR A 19 8.09 -19.85 -5.36
C THR A 19 7.07 -20.36 -6.38
N TYR A 20 5.78 -20.23 -6.05
CA TYR A 20 4.71 -20.63 -6.95
C TYR A 20 4.69 -19.78 -8.23
N ILE A 21 4.91 -18.48 -8.14
CA ILE A 21 5.00 -17.56 -9.29
C ILE A 21 6.20 -17.93 -10.17
N ALA A 22 7.37 -18.23 -9.57
CA ALA A 22 8.54 -18.67 -10.31
C ALA A 22 8.23 -19.94 -11.13
N GLY A 23 7.57 -20.93 -10.54
CA GLY A 23 7.12 -22.13 -11.26
C GLY A 23 6.13 -21.85 -12.39
N LEU A 24 5.17 -20.93 -12.19
CA LEU A 24 4.24 -20.53 -13.26
C LEU A 24 4.96 -19.83 -14.43
N LEU A 25 5.96 -19.01 -14.14
CA LEU A 25 6.78 -18.35 -15.16
C LEU A 25 7.54 -19.36 -16.01
N GLU A 26 8.14 -20.34 -15.36
CA GLU A 26 8.88 -21.42 -16.04
C GLU A 26 7.97 -22.32 -16.88
N GLU A 27 6.86 -22.79 -16.29
CA GLU A 27 5.97 -23.78 -16.93
C GLU A 27 5.10 -23.18 -18.03
N TYR A 28 4.49 -22.01 -17.79
CA TYR A 28 3.47 -21.42 -18.66
C TYR A 28 3.97 -20.23 -19.48
N LYS A 29 5.22 -19.80 -19.32
CA LYS A 29 5.81 -18.65 -20.04
C LYS A 29 4.87 -17.44 -20.01
N LEU A 30 4.52 -17.00 -18.80
CA LEU A 30 3.57 -15.92 -18.57
C LEU A 30 4.00 -14.64 -19.32
N THR A 31 3.06 -13.96 -19.94
CA THR A 31 3.33 -12.76 -20.76
C THR A 31 2.92 -11.47 -20.07
N VAL A 32 2.05 -11.53 -19.07
CA VAL A 32 1.59 -10.41 -18.27
C VAL A 32 1.59 -10.82 -16.79
N LEU A 33 2.23 -10.02 -15.98
CA LEU A 33 2.23 -10.17 -14.52
C LEU A 33 1.44 -9.04 -13.88
N GLN A 34 0.63 -9.37 -12.87
CA GLN A 34 0.02 -8.40 -11.99
C GLN A 34 0.37 -8.78 -10.55
N MET A 35 1.17 -7.95 -9.88
CA MET A 35 1.75 -8.26 -8.59
C MET A 35 1.84 -7.01 -7.72
N VAL A 36 2.03 -7.23 -6.42
CA VAL A 36 2.42 -6.16 -5.49
C VAL A 36 3.96 -6.04 -5.46
N PRO A 37 4.54 -4.86 -5.18
CA PRO A 37 5.99 -4.66 -5.12
C PRO A 37 6.74 -5.58 -4.17
N SER A 38 6.15 -5.95 -3.02
CA SER A 38 6.76 -6.92 -2.08
C SER A 38 6.95 -8.30 -2.70
N MET A 39 6.10 -8.69 -3.67
CA MET A 39 6.27 -9.96 -4.37
C MET A 39 7.53 -9.98 -5.23
N ILE A 40 7.80 -8.88 -5.94
CA ILE A 40 9.06 -8.72 -6.68
C ILE A 40 10.24 -8.77 -5.71
N ARG A 41 10.18 -8.02 -4.60
CA ARG A 41 11.25 -8.00 -3.60
C ARG A 41 11.63 -9.40 -3.13
N ASN A 42 10.63 -10.26 -2.92
CA ASN A 42 10.86 -11.65 -2.53
C ASN A 42 11.44 -12.51 -3.65
N LEU A 43 11.25 -12.13 -4.92
CA LEU A 43 11.84 -12.80 -6.08
C LEU A 43 13.26 -12.31 -6.41
N LEU A 44 13.64 -11.09 -6.03
CA LEU A 44 14.95 -10.51 -6.36
C LEU A 44 16.14 -11.40 -6.01
N PRO A 45 16.19 -12.10 -4.85
CA PRO A 45 17.31 -13.00 -4.53
C PRO A 45 17.45 -14.21 -5.48
N TYR A 46 16.41 -14.50 -6.25
CA TYR A 46 16.31 -15.69 -7.13
C TYR A 46 16.23 -15.32 -8.62
N LEU A 47 16.59 -14.08 -9.00
CA LEU A 47 16.46 -13.61 -10.39
C LEU A 47 17.26 -14.45 -11.38
N ASP A 48 18.39 -15.01 -10.96
CA ASP A 48 19.20 -15.89 -11.81
C ASP A 48 18.53 -17.25 -12.06
N GLU A 49 17.50 -17.60 -11.28
CA GLU A 49 16.75 -18.85 -11.37
C GLU A 49 15.37 -18.67 -12.01
N VAL A 50 14.95 -17.42 -12.26
CA VAL A 50 13.59 -17.08 -12.76
C VAL A 50 13.67 -16.59 -14.21
N GLU A 51 13.03 -17.32 -15.14
CA GLU A 51 12.93 -16.92 -16.53
C GLU A 51 11.87 -15.83 -16.74
N LEU A 52 12.28 -14.62 -17.09
CA LEU A 52 11.39 -13.49 -17.34
C LEU A 52 11.26 -13.12 -18.85
N ASP A 53 11.92 -13.81 -19.74
CA ASP A 53 12.00 -13.48 -21.19
C ASP A 53 10.65 -13.43 -21.88
N SER A 54 9.68 -14.22 -21.41
CA SER A 54 8.31 -14.22 -21.93
C SER A 54 7.45 -13.04 -21.46
N VAL A 55 7.86 -12.36 -20.36
CA VAL A 55 7.07 -11.30 -19.75
C VAL A 55 7.19 -10.02 -20.57
N ARG A 56 6.08 -9.57 -21.12
CA ARG A 56 5.96 -8.32 -21.87
C ARG A 56 5.50 -7.15 -21.02
N TYR A 57 4.59 -7.41 -20.09
CA TYR A 57 3.98 -6.39 -19.23
C TYR A 57 3.99 -6.81 -17.76
N ASN A 58 4.31 -5.87 -16.91
CA ASN A 58 4.27 -6.04 -15.48
C ASN A 58 3.44 -4.91 -14.85
N ILE A 59 2.36 -5.24 -14.17
CA ILE A 59 1.43 -4.31 -13.54
C ILE A 59 1.65 -4.38 -12.04
N LEU A 60 2.09 -3.29 -11.46
CA LEU A 60 2.41 -3.17 -10.03
C LEU A 60 1.44 -2.22 -9.35
N CYS A 61 0.83 -2.66 -8.27
CA CYS A 61 -0.09 -1.84 -7.49
C CYS A 61 -0.19 -2.37 -6.06
N GLY A 62 -0.83 -1.61 -5.19
CA GLY A 62 -1.18 -2.04 -3.83
C GLY A 62 -0.14 -1.69 -2.77
N GLU A 63 1.06 -1.33 -3.14
CA GLU A 63 2.15 -0.87 -2.25
C GLU A 63 2.97 0.21 -2.94
N ALA A 64 3.78 0.95 -2.15
CA ALA A 64 4.75 1.87 -2.74
C ALA A 64 5.85 1.09 -3.47
N LEU A 65 6.00 1.35 -4.77
CA LEU A 65 7.08 0.80 -5.57
C LEU A 65 8.35 1.60 -5.33
N THR A 66 9.47 0.92 -5.05
CA THR A 66 10.75 1.59 -4.84
C THR A 66 11.71 1.36 -6.03
N GLY A 67 12.61 2.33 -6.25
CA GLY A 67 13.66 2.22 -7.26
C GLY A 67 14.54 0.99 -7.05
N LYS A 68 14.84 0.66 -5.77
CA LYS A 68 15.62 -0.54 -5.39
C LYS A 68 14.95 -1.85 -5.79
N VAL A 69 13.63 -1.88 -5.90
CA VAL A 69 12.89 -3.07 -6.31
C VAL A 69 12.77 -3.14 -7.84
N ILE A 70 12.36 -2.05 -8.47
CA ILE A 70 12.05 -2.09 -9.91
C ILE A 70 13.30 -2.10 -10.79
N THR A 71 14.39 -1.45 -10.38
CA THR A 71 15.60 -1.35 -11.20
C THR A 71 16.25 -2.73 -11.47
N PRO A 72 16.55 -3.58 -10.47
CA PRO A 72 17.08 -4.91 -10.73
C PRO A 72 16.08 -5.81 -11.45
N TRP A 73 14.78 -5.69 -11.15
CA TRP A 73 13.72 -6.43 -11.82
C TRP A 73 13.65 -6.10 -13.32
N HIS A 74 13.65 -4.84 -13.68
CA HIS A 74 13.65 -4.42 -15.09
C HIS A 74 14.94 -4.82 -15.81
N LYS A 75 16.07 -4.86 -15.11
CA LYS A 75 17.37 -5.27 -15.64
C LYS A 75 17.39 -6.73 -16.09
N SER A 76 16.63 -7.61 -15.43
CA SER A 76 16.54 -9.03 -15.82
C SER A 76 15.71 -9.26 -17.09
N ASN A 77 14.84 -8.32 -17.48
CA ASN A 77 14.20 -8.29 -18.80
C ASN A 77 14.00 -6.84 -19.26
N PRO A 78 14.98 -6.22 -19.95
CA PRO A 78 14.91 -4.82 -20.37
C PRO A 78 13.79 -4.50 -21.37
N LYS A 79 13.24 -5.50 -22.05
CA LYS A 79 12.13 -5.33 -23.01
C LYS A 79 10.76 -5.30 -22.32
N MET A 80 10.71 -5.68 -21.05
CA MET A 80 9.48 -5.67 -20.27
C MET A 80 9.03 -4.24 -19.99
N VAL A 81 7.76 -3.95 -20.26
CA VAL A 81 7.12 -2.68 -19.89
C VAL A 81 6.44 -2.86 -18.53
N SER A 82 6.80 -2.03 -17.56
CA SER A 82 6.18 -2.03 -16.23
C SER A 82 5.29 -0.80 -16.04
N TYR A 83 4.18 -0.99 -15.33
CA TYR A 83 3.28 0.06 -14.93
C TYR A 83 3.23 0.11 -13.41
N ASN A 84 3.65 1.23 -12.82
CA ASN A 84 3.35 1.52 -11.42
C ASN A 84 1.97 2.15 -11.35
N MET A 85 0.98 1.37 -10.93
CA MET A 85 -0.41 1.80 -10.85
C MET A 85 -0.81 2.13 -9.41
N TYR A 86 -1.61 3.16 -9.26
CA TYR A 86 -2.17 3.57 -7.98
C TYR A 86 -3.68 3.73 -8.10
N GLY A 87 -4.38 3.39 -7.02
CA GLY A 87 -5.78 3.64 -6.80
C GLY A 87 -6.30 2.96 -5.53
N PRO A 88 -7.27 3.59 -4.86
CA PRO A 88 -8.03 2.98 -3.79
C PRO A 88 -9.19 2.13 -4.33
N THR A 89 -9.79 1.33 -3.46
CA THR A 89 -11.00 0.55 -3.78
C THR A 89 -12.16 1.46 -4.17
N GLU A 90 -12.26 2.61 -3.55
CA GLU A 90 -13.31 3.61 -3.76
C GLU A 90 -13.28 4.26 -5.16
N ASP A 91 -12.14 4.14 -5.87
CA ASP A 91 -11.99 4.58 -7.27
C ASP A 91 -11.59 3.41 -8.19
N THR A 92 -12.20 2.26 -7.98
CA THR A 92 -12.16 1.04 -8.80
C THR A 92 -10.73 0.63 -9.21
N VAL A 93 -9.89 0.30 -8.20
CA VAL A 93 -8.57 -0.34 -8.29
C VAL A 93 -7.46 0.55 -8.84
N PHE A 94 -7.59 1.11 -10.04
CA PHE A 94 -6.54 1.89 -10.70
C PHE A 94 -7.08 3.22 -11.21
N CYS A 95 -6.50 4.33 -10.78
CA CYS A 95 -6.86 5.67 -11.23
C CYS A 95 -5.68 6.45 -11.82
N THR A 96 -4.43 6.08 -11.49
CA THR A 96 -3.23 6.66 -12.09
C THR A 96 -2.23 5.57 -12.49
N TYR A 97 -1.28 5.92 -13.36
CA TYR A 97 -0.19 5.04 -13.74
C TYR A 97 1.08 5.82 -14.08
N PHE A 98 2.22 5.22 -13.78
CA PHE A 98 3.53 5.65 -14.26
C PHE A 98 4.15 4.53 -15.10
N LEU A 99 4.48 4.83 -16.34
CA LEU A 99 5.12 3.89 -17.28
C LEU A 99 6.62 3.77 -16.96
N ILE A 100 7.13 2.55 -16.97
CA ILE A 100 8.56 2.24 -16.78
C ILE A 100 8.98 1.30 -17.92
N ASP A 101 9.92 1.74 -18.74
CA ASP A 101 10.47 1.01 -19.85
C ASP A 101 11.98 1.25 -20.03
N GLU A 102 12.58 0.71 -21.07
CA GLU A 102 14.01 0.85 -21.39
C GLU A 102 14.44 2.31 -21.59
N ASN A 103 13.53 3.21 -21.94
CA ASN A 103 13.84 4.61 -22.24
C ASN A 103 13.91 5.47 -20.98
N ASN A 104 13.21 5.09 -19.90
CA ASN A 104 13.11 5.92 -18.71
C ASN A 104 13.63 5.29 -17.42
N ILE A 105 13.94 3.98 -17.41
CA ILE A 105 14.43 3.29 -16.20
C ILE A 105 15.73 3.89 -15.63
N SER A 106 16.61 4.43 -16.46
CA SER A 106 17.85 5.07 -16.04
C SER A 106 17.65 6.45 -15.42
N ALA A 107 16.53 7.10 -15.71
CA ALA A 107 16.12 8.41 -15.21
C ALA A 107 14.77 8.32 -14.49
N LEU A 108 14.60 7.26 -13.70
CA LEU A 108 13.36 6.96 -13.01
C LEU A 108 12.94 8.10 -12.08
N ARG A 109 11.70 8.57 -12.21
CA ARG A 109 11.13 9.60 -11.34
C ARG A 109 10.87 9.03 -9.94
N VAL A 110 11.73 9.38 -8.98
CA VAL A 110 11.65 8.91 -7.59
C VAL A 110 11.75 10.06 -6.61
N ALA A 111 11.10 9.89 -5.46
CA ALA A 111 11.29 10.72 -4.26
C ALA A 111 11.42 9.79 -3.05
N ASN A 112 12.45 9.95 -2.25
CA ASN A 112 12.76 9.05 -1.12
C ASN A 112 12.75 7.56 -1.53
N ASP A 113 13.30 7.24 -2.71
CA ASP A 113 13.28 5.93 -3.36
C ASP A 113 11.88 5.45 -3.81
N ILE A 114 10.80 6.20 -3.59
CA ILE A 114 9.45 5.85 -4.06
C ILE A 114 9.27 6.36 -5.49
N VAL A 115 8.88 5.44 -6.37
CA VAL A 115 8.59 5.73 -7.78
C VAL A 115 7.28 6.50 -7.90
N SER A 116 7.25 7.47 -8.81
CA SER A 116 6.03 8.22 -9.15
C SER A 116 4.83 7.29 -9.36
N ILE A 117 3.65 7.74 -8.95
CA ILE A 117 2.37 7.11 -9.28
C ILE A 117 1.75 7.70 -10.56
N GLY A 118 2.46 8.59 -11.23
CA GLY A 118 2.21 9.05 -12.59
C GLY A 118 1.04 10.00 -12.76
N LYS A 119 0.22 9.76 -13.78
CA LYS A 119 -0.91 10.60 -14.19
C LYS A 119 -2.20 9.78 -14.26
N THR A 120 -3.34 10.46 -14.24
CA THR A 120 -4.66 9.81 -14.34
C THR A 120 -4.88 9.13 -15.70
N PHE A 121 -5.74 8.12 -15.70
CA PHE A 121 -6.35 7.61 -16.92
C PHE A 121 -7.28 8.64 -17.55
N THR A 122 -7.54 8.47 -18.84
CA THR A 122 -8.52 9.27 -19.58
C THR A 122 -9.90 9.20 -18.89
N ASN A 123 -10.56 10.34 -18.77
CA ASN A 123 -11.85 10.55 -18.11
C ASN A 123 -11.84 10.49 -16.57
N ASN A 124 -10.72 10.20 -15.94
CA ASN A 124 -10.55 10.37 -14.51
C ASN A 124 -9.87 11.71 -14.21
N GLY A 125 -10.14 12.26 -13.06
CA GLY A 125 -9.52 13.48 -12.60
C GLY A 125 -8.99 13.33 -11.18
N LEU A 126 -8.10 14.24 -10.83
CA LEU A 126 -7.60 14.37 -9.48
C LEU A 126 -7.31 15.84 -9.16
N LEU A 127 -7.25 16.15 -7.88
CA LEU A 127 -6.71 17.39 -7.36
C LEU A 127 -5.99 17.14 -6.03
N LEU A 128 -5.16 18.09 -5.63
CA LEU A 128 -4.53 18.10 -4.31
C LEU A 128 -5.16 19.24 -3.49
N LEU A 129 -5.48 18.94 -2.23
CA LEU A 129 -6.02 19.92 -1.28
C LEU A 129 -5.03 20.19 -0.15
N ASP A 130 -4.89 21.46 0.21
CA ASP A 130 -4.19 21.86 1.42
C ASP A 130 -5.04 21.58 2.68
N GLU A 131 -4.51 21.93 3.87
CA GLU A 131 -5.20 21.76 5.15
C GLU A 131 -6.48 22.59 5.31
N ASN A 132 -6.68 23.59 4.45
CA ASN A 132 -7.86 24.47 4.41
C ASN A 132 -8.80 24.15 3.24
N ASP A 133 -8.66 22.98 2.63
CA ASP A 133 -9.43 22.52 1.47
C ASP A 133 -9.28 23.41 0.21
N ARG A 134 -8.14 24.10 0.06
CA ARG A 134 -7.83 24.88 -1.14
C ARG A 134 -7.06 24.02 -2.14
N VAL A 135 -7.42 24.16 -3.41
CA VAL A 135 -6.76 23.42 -4.50
C VAL A 135 -5.32 23.88 -4.68
N ILE A 136 -4.39 22.93 -4.67
CA ILE A 136 -2.97 23.13 -4.95
C ILE A 136 -2.72 22.86 -6.43
N THR A 137 -2.17 23.84 -7.13
CA THR A 137 -1.81 23.75 -8.56
C THR A 137 -0.31 23.88 -8.81
N SER A 138 0.44 24.36 -7.81
CA SER A 138 1.89 24.55 -7.94
C SER A 138 2.65 23.24 -7.67
N PRO A 139 3.73 22.96 -8.40
CA PRO A 139 4.55 21.77 -8.15
C PRO A 139 5.26 21.84 -6.80
N ASN A 140 5.66 20.65 -6.31
CA ASN A 140 6.42 20.46 -5.07
C ASN A 140 5.72 20.95 -3.79
N ILE A 141 4.41 21.16 -3.82
CA ILE A 141 3.60 21.45 -2.62
C ILE A 141 2.76 20.22 -2.28
N GLU A 142 2.92 19.74 -1.05
CA GLU A 142 2.19 18.56 -0.57
C GLU A 142 0.73 18.89 -0.25
N GLY A 143 -0.16 18.01 -0.65
CA GLY A 143 -1.59 18.07 -0.33
C GLY A 143 -2.25 16.71 -0.33
N GLU A 144 -3.46 16.64 0.20
CA GLU A 144 -4.27 15.43 0.20
C GLU A 144 -4.78 15.16 -1.22
N LEU A 145 -4.49 13.97 -1.73
CA LEU A 145 -4.98 13.51 -3.04
C LEU A 145 -6.47 13.24 -2.99
N CYS A 146 -7.21 13.91 -3.87
CA CYS A 146 -8.64 13.71 -4.08
C CYS A 146 -8.90 13.23 -5.52
N LEU A 147 -9.75 12.24 -5.68
CA LEU A 147 -9.99 11.52 -6.93
C LEU A 147 -11.41 11.71 -7.42
N CYS A 148 -11.61 11.85 -8.73
CA CYS A 148 -12.94 11.91 -9.35
C CYS A 148 -12.95 11.18 -10.69
N GLY A 149 -14.15 10.82 -11.14
CA GLY A 149 -14.33 10.17 -12.44
C GLY A 149 -15.52 9.21 -12.44
N PRO A 150 -15.78 8.59 -13.60
CA PRO A 150 -16.92 7.71 -13.78
C PRO A 150 -16.80 6.38 -13.01
N GLN A 151 -15.61 6.02 -12.58
CA GLN A 151 -15.33 4.80 -11.82
C GLN A 151 -15.41 4.98 -10.31
N LEU A 152 -15.63 6.22 -9.84
CA LEU A 152 -15.75 6.54 -8.42
C LEU A 152 -17.01 5.90 -7.83
N THR A 153 -16.86 5.21 -6.68
CA THR A 153 -17.99 4.61 -5.97
C THR A 153 -19.09 5.63 -5.65
N PRO A 154 -20.36 5.25 -5.66
CA PRO A 154 -21.44 6.12 -5.17
C PRO A 154 -21.32 6.42 -3.66
N GLY A 155 -20.62 5.60 -2.92
CA GLY A 155 -20.37 5.77 -1.48
C GLY A 155 -20.34 4.46 -0.70
N TYR A 156 -20.20 4.57 0.60
CA TYR A 156 -20.27 3.45 1.53
C TYR A 156 -21.73 3.15 1.88
N TRP A 157 -22.11 1.88 1.82
CA TRP A 157 -23.47 1.42 2.09
C TRP A 157 -23.87 1.76 3.53
N GLU A 158 -25.03 2.42 3.69
CA GLU A 158 -25.63 2.82 4.98
C GLU A 158 -24.65 3.50 5.97
N ASN A 159 -23.63 4.20 5.46
CA ASN A 159 -22.62 4.87 6.29
C ASN A 159 -22.51 6.37 5.93
N GLU A 160 -23.54 7.13 6.32
CA GLU A 160 -23.62 8.57 6.06
C GLU A 160 -22.46 9.36 6.64
N LYS A 161 -21.96 8.96 7.81
CA LYS A 161 -20.84 9.61 8.49
C LYS A 161 -19.58 9.54 7.65
N GLU A 162 -19.22 8.35 7.16
CA GLU A 162 -18.04 8.18 6.30
C GLU A 162 -18.27 8.83 4.94
N ASN A 163 -19.46 8.75 4.37
CA ASN A 163 -19.77 9.39 3.11
C ASN A 163 -19.59 10.91 3.20
N THR A 164 -20.06 11.55 4.27
CA THR A 164 -19.88 13.00 4.48
C THR A 164 -18.42 13.39 4.68
N SER A 165 -17.63 12.54 5.37
CA SER A 165 -16.22 12.84 5.67
C SER A 165 -15.28 12.58 4.50
N LYS A 166 -15.58 11.57 3.67
CA LYS A 166 -14.69 11.08 2.60
C LYS A 166 -15.01 11.64 1.22
N PHE A 167 -16.20 12.19 1.01
CA PHE A 167 -16.57 12.77 -0.27
C PHE A 167 -16.87 14.25 -0.14
N LEU A 168 -16.41 15.02 -1.11
CA LEU A 168 -16.61 16.47 -1.17
C LEU A 168 -16.99 16.90 -2.61
N ILE A 169 -17.52 18.10 -2.74
CA ILE A 169 -17.82 18.71 -4.03
C ILE A 169 -16.93 19.95 -4.19
N VAL A 170 -16.13 19.96 -5.26
CA VAL A 170 -15.32 21.11 -5.67
C VAL A 170 -15.76 21.52 -7.07
N GLU A 171 -16.20 22.77 -7.24
CA GLU A 171 -16.67 23.32 -8.53
C GLU A 171 -17.74 22.44 -9.23
N GLY A 172 -18.62 21.82 -8.43
CA GLY A 172 -19.72 20.99 -8.95
C GLY A 172 -19.30 19.55 -9.29
N VAL A 173 -18.03 19.15 -9.11
CA VAL A 173 -17.52 17.81 -9.32
C VAL A 173 -17.35 17.11 -7.97
N ARG A 174 -17.78 15.84 -7.90
CA ARG A 174 -17.65 15.02 -6.69
C ARG A 174 -16.28 14.35 -6.66
N TYR A 175 -15.57 14.51 -5.53
CA TYR A 175 -14.26 13.91 -5.27
C TYR A 175 -14.28 13.01 -4.06
N TYR A 176 -13.42 11.99 -4.07
CA TYR A 176 -13.09 11.13 -2.93
C TYR A 176 -11.77 11.56 -2.31
N ARG A 177 -11.75 11.80 -1.00
CA ARG A 177 -10.53 12.05 -0.22
C ARG A 177 -9.82 10.73 0.06
N SER A 178 -8.68 10.51 -0.58
CA SER A 178 -7.94 9.24 -0.44
C SER A 178 -7.26 9.09 0.92
N GLY A 179 -6.96 10.20 1.59
CA GLY A 179 -6.09 10.24 2.77
C GLY A 179 -4.60 10.09 2.43
N ASP A 180 -4.23 10.00 1.15
CA ASP A 180 -2.85 9.95 0.69
C ASP A 180 -2.32 11.36 0.44
N MET A 181 -1.12 11.66 0.98
CA MET A 181 -0.41 12.91 0.76
C MET A 181 0.49 12.78 -0.46
N CYS A 182 0.32 13.69 -1.40
CA CYS A 182 1.03 13.70 -2.68
C CYS A 182 1.44 15.12 -3.04
N TYR A 183 2.33 15.26 -4.04
CA TYR A 183 2.62 16.51 -4.70
C TYR A 183 2.80 16.29 -6.21
N TYR A 184 2.58 17.34 -7.02
CA TYR A 184 2.95 17.33 -8.44
C TYR A 184 4.45 17.61 -8.58
N ALA A 185 5.15 16.79 -9.36
CA ALA A 185 6.48 17.12 -9.83
C ALA A 185 6.40 18.17 -10.96
N GLU A 186 7.56 18.71 -11.40
CA GLU A 186 7.65 19.72 -12.46
C GLU A 186 7.07 19.27 -13.82
N ASP A 187 6.95 17.98 -14.04
CA ASP A 187 6.42 17.32 -15.25
C ASP A 187 4.98 16.83 -15.08
N ASP A 188 4.28 17.33 -14.05
CA ASP A 188 2.91 16.97 -13.66
C ASP A 188 2.74 15.49 -13.27
N ASN A 189 3.83 14.76 -13.07
CA ASN A 189 3.73 13.43 -12.46
C ASN A 189 3.44 13.55 -10.97
N LEU A 190 2.53 12.70 -10.47
CA LEU A 190 2.14 12.67 -9.08
C LEU A 190 3.15 11.85 -8.27
N MET A 191 3.67 12.46 -7.21
CA MET A 191 4.60 11.85 -6.26
C MET A 191 3.88 11.54 -4.97
N TYR A 192 3.87 10.27 -4.58
CA TYR A 192 3.33 9.84 -3.29
C TYR A 192 4.33 10.13 -2.17
N VAL A 193 3.85 10.65 -1.04
CA VAL A 193 4.67 10.99 0.13
C VAL A 193 4.35 10.10 1.32
N SER A 194 3.11 10.10 1.77
CA SER A 194 2.69 9.42 3.00
C SER A 194 1.18 9.29 3.06
N ARG A 195 0.69 8.74 4.17
CA ARG A 195 -0.73 8.81 4.52
C ARG A 195 -0.98 9.85 5.61
N LYS A 196 -2.13 10.52 5.53
CA LYS A 196 -2.66 11.45 6.55
C LYS A 196 -3.18 10.69 7.78
N ASP A 197 -3.64 9.46 7.57
CA ASP A 197 -4.15 8.54 8.59
C ASP A 197 -3.14 7.43 8.93
N PHE A 198 -3.55 6.49 9.78
CA PHE A 198 -2.72 5.37 10.21
C PHE A 198 -2.95 4.09 9.41
N GLN A 199 -3.61 4.16 8.26
CA GLN A 199 -3.74 3.02 7.37
C GLN A 199 -2.38 2.62 6.81
N VAL A 200 -2.18 1.32 6.65
CA VAL A 200 -0.96 0.77 6.06
C VAL A 200 -1.29 -0.26 4.99
N LYS A 201 -0.34 -0.55 4.13
CA LYS A 201 -0.45 -1.62 3.15
C LYS A 201 0.48 -2.76 3.53
N ILE A 202 -0.09 -3.94 3.77
CA ILE A 202 0.62 -5.17 4.16
C ILE A 202 0.39 -6.21 3.06
N ASN A 203 1.45 -6.58 2.35
CA ASN A 203 1.35 -7.52 1.21
C ASN A 203 0.26 -7.13 0.21
N GLY A 204 0.08 -5.83 -0.03
CA GLY A 204 -0.94 -5.26 -0.91
C GLY A 204 -2.33 -5.09 -0.31
N PHE A 205 -2.58 -5.60 0.89
CA PHE A 205 -3.84 -5.41 1.60
C PHE A 205 -3.85 -4.09 2.36
N ARG A 206 -4.97 -3.38 2.30
CA ARG A 206 -5.21 -2.15 3.07
C ARG A 206 -5.66 -2.52 4.48
N VAL A 207 -4.88 -2.11 5.48
CA VAL A 207 -5.07 -2.48 6.88
C VAL A 207 -5.32 -1.23 7.72
N GLU A 208 -6.41 -1.25 8.47
CA GLU A 208 -6.76 -0.24 9.47
C GLU A 208 -6.14 -0.64 10.82
N LEU A 209 -5.10 0.06 11.26
CA LEU A 209 -4.46 -0.26 12.54
C LEU A 209 -5.43 -0.18 13.72
N GLY A 210 -6.38 0.77 13.67
CA GLY A 210 -7.40 0.94 14.70
C GLY A 210 -8.37 -0.25 14.79
N GLU A 211 -8.63 -0.98 13.72
CA GLU A 211 -9.46 -2.19 13.77
C GLU A 211 -8.78 -3.26 14.61
N ILE A 212 -7.49 -3.50 14.40
CA ILE A 212 -6.70 -4.47 15.17
C ILE A 212 -6.64 -4.06 16.65
N GLU A 213 -6.41 -2.77 16.93
CA GLU A 213 -6.40 -2.21 18.30
C GLU A 213 -7.73 -2.46 19.01
N ASN A 214 -8.85 -2.20 18.34
CA ASN A 214 -10.20 -2.41 18.87
C ASN A 214 -10.51 -3.91 19.11
N ARG A 215 -10.13 -4.78 18.16
CA ARG A 215 -10.29 -6.24 18.32
C ARG A 215 -9.48 -6.76 19.48
N PHE A 216 -8.22 -6.33 19.59
CA PHE A 216 -7.39 -6.69 20.73
C PHE A 216 -7.99 -6.24 22.08
N ALA A 217 -8.47 -5.00 22.15
CA ALA A 217 -9.12 -4.50 23.36
C ALA A 217 -10.33 -5.37 23.76
N ALA A 218 -11.15 -5.78 22.79
CA ALA A 218 -12.31 -6.65 23.03
C ALA A 218 -11.91 -8.02 23.61
N ILE A 219 -10.94 -8.70 23.02
CA ILE A 219 -10.51 -10.04 23.45
C ILE A 219 -9.64 -10.04 24.72
N SER A 220 -8.97 -8.94 25.02
CA SER A 220 -8.06 -8.83 26.16
C SER A 220 -8.70 -8.29 27.45
N GLY A 221 -10.02 -8.07 27.44
CA GLY A 221 -10.72 -7.48 28.58
C GLY A 221 -10.43 -5.99 28.76
N GLY A 222 -10.22 -5.25 27.68
CA GLY A 222 -10.03 -3.79 27.70
C GLY A 222 -8.59 -3.35 27.86
N LYS A 223 -7.58 -4.21 27.61
CA LYS A 223 -6.17 -3.78 27.63
C LYS A 223 -5.92 -2.78 26.52
N TYR A 224 -5.17 -1.72 26.86
CA TYR A 224 -4.79 -0.71 25.88
C TYR A 224 -3.56 -1.16 25.09
N ALA A 225 -3.64 -1.06 23.78
CA ALA A 225 -2.53 -1.37 22.89
C ALA A 225 -2.53 -0.45 21.66
N VAL A 226 -1.37 -0.29 21.07
CA VAL A 226 -1.13 0.46 19.83
C VAL A 226 -0.50 -0.47 18.80
N VAL A 227 -1.04 -0.49 17.59
CA VAL A 227 -0.47 -1.26 16.49
C VAL A 227 0.39 -0.36 15.61
N MET A 228 1.58 -0.82 15.27
CA MET A 228 2.58 -0.08 14.49
C MET A 228 3.09 -0.92 13.34
N PRO A 229 3.25 -0.34 12.14
CA PRO A 229 4.00 -0.99 11.08
C PRO A 229 5.50 -0.91 11.35
N PHE A 230 6.22 -1.94 10.98
CA PHE A 230 7.68 -1.94 10.95
C PHE A 230 8.18 -2.66 9.69
N VAL A 231 9.42 -2.41 9.31
CA VAL A 231 10.05 -3.07 8.16
C VAL A 231 10.96 -4.18 8.70
N ASN A 232 10.72 -5.42 8.27
CA ASN A 232 11.55 -6.56 8.66
C ASN A 232 12.90 -6.56 7.90
N GLU A 233 13.78 -7.51 8.22
CA GLU A 233 15.11 -7.64 7.62
C GLU A 233 15.08 -7.85 6.10
N GLN A 234 14.02 -8.44 5.57
CA GLN A 234 13.78 -8.64 4.14
C GLN A 234 13.20 -7.40 3.45
N GLY A 235 12.94 -6.31 4.20
CA GLY A 235 12.35 -5.08 3.70
C GLY A 235 10.83 -5.12 3.52
N ASN A 236 10.14 -6.15 4.04
CA ASN A 236 8.68 -6.23 4.00
C ASN A 236 8.06 -5.51 5.19
N THR A 237 6.91 -4.88 4.97
CA THR A 237 6.15 -4.25 6.05
C THR A 237 5.35 -5.30 6.81
N GLU A 238 5.53 -5.32 8.13
CA GLU A 238 4.84 -6.19 9.08
C GLU A 238 4.25 -5.35 10.22
N LEU A 239 3.47 -5.98 11.10
CA LEU A 239 2.79 -5.33 12.21
C LEU A 239 3.39 -5.73 13.57
N ALA A 240 3.58 -4.74 14.42
CA ALA A 240 3.86 -4.91 15.85
C ALA A 240 2.68 -4.40 16.66
N ILE A 241 2.28 -5.12 17.71
CA ILE A 241 1.35 -4.64 18.73
C ILE A 241 2.12 -4.32 19.99
N ILE A 242 1.94 -3.11 20.53
CA ILE A 242 2.58 -2.59 21.72
C ILE A 242 1.51 -2.48 22.82
N ILE A 243 1.61 -3.35 23.83
CA ILE A 243 0.60 -3.50 24.89
C ILE A 243 1.06 -2.73 26.12
N GLU A 244 0.16 -1.90 26.67
CA GLU A 244 0.43 -1.20 27.91
C GLU A 244 0.35 -2.17 29.10
N GLY A 245 1.36 -2.13 29.96
CA GLY A 245 1.42 -2.89 31.19
C GLY A 245 2.63 -3.81 31.32
N LYS A 246 2.52 -4.79 32.22
CA LYS A 246 3.55 -5.81 32.41
C LYS A 246 3.42 -6.89 31.36
N GLU A 247 4.56 -7.46 30.97
CA GLU A 247 4.63 -8.62 30.10
C GLU A 247 3.88 -9.84 30.67
N TYR A 248 3.19 -10.56 29.80
CA TYR A 248 2.47 -11.79 30.09
C TYR A 248 2.47 -12.71 28.87
N ASP A 249 2.06 -13.96 29.03
CA ASP A 249 1.92 -14.90 27.90
C ASP A 249 0.77 -14.47 26.98
N THR A 250 1.11 -14.15 25.74
CA THR A 250 0.18 -13.63 24.71
C THR A 250 -0.42 -14.72 23.83
N LYS A 251 -0.11 -15.99 24.06
CA LYS A 251 -0.50 -17.10 23.17
C LYS A 251 -2.01 -17.17 22.91
N ASP A 252 -2.81 -17.03 23.95
CA ASP A 252 -4.27 -17.07 23.83
C ASP A 252 -4.81 -15.89 23.04
N HIS A 253 -4.26 -14.67 23.29
CA HIS A 253 -4.65 -13.49 22.54
C HIS A 253 -4.22 -13.55 21.06
N LYS A 254 -3.04 -14.09 20.78
CA LYS A 254 -2.59 -14.35 19.38
C LYS A 254 -3.54 -15.27 18.65
N THR A 255 -3.92 -16.37 19.31
CA THR A 255 -4.85 -17.36 18.75
C THR A 255 -6.23 -16.73 18.53
N ALA A 256 -6.73 -15.94 19.49
CA ALA A 256 -8.02 -15.27 19.38
C ALA A 256 -8.03 -14.24 18.22
N LEU A 257 -7.01 -13.39 18.11
CA LEU A 257 -6.88 -12.47 16.97
C LEU A 257 -6.80 -13.21 15.63
N ALA A 258 -6.04 -14.29 15.54
CA ALA A 258 -5.91 -15.08 14.32
C ALA A 258 -7.22 -15.78 13.89
N ASN A 259 -8.16 -15.97 14.81
CA ASN A 259 -9.49 -16.52 14.51
C ASN A 259 -10.48 -15.43 14.03
N GLU A 260 -10.24 -14.16 14.38
CA GLU A 260 -11.15 -13.05 14.07
C GLU A 260 -10.67 -12.16 12.93
N LEU A 261 -9.36 -12.10 12.69
CA LEU A 261 -8.74 -11.24 11.69
C LEU A 261 -8.08 -12.05 10.55
N PRO A 262 -8.03 -11.48 9.34
CA PRO A 262 -7.20 -12.02 8.27
C PRO A 262 -5.74 -12.14 8.70
N THR A 263 -5.03 -13.13 8.16
CA THR A 263 -3.63 -13.41 8.56
C THR A 263 -2.67 -12.24 8.38
N TYR A 264 -2.93 -11.37 7.39
CA TYR A 264 -2.11 -10.18 7.15
C TYR A 264 -2.34 -9.04 8.16
N GLU A 265 -3.40 -9.11 8.97
CA GLU A 265 -3.70 -8.17 10.06
C GLU A 265 -3.23 -8.64 11.42
N VAL A 266 -2.82 -9.90 11.54
CA VAL A 266 -2.32 -10.44 12.81
C VAL A 266 -0.90 -9.95 13.06
N PRO A 267 -0.63 -9.24 14.19
CA PRO A 267 0.70 -8.71 14.46
C PRO A 267 1.78 -9.81 14.61
N ASN A 268 2.93 -9.60 13.96
CA ASN A 268 4.07 -10.49 14.01
C ASN A 268 4.89 -10.33 15.32
N LYS A 269 5.03 -9.07 15.78
CA LYS A 269 5.72 -8.74 17.04
C LYS A 269 4.72 -8.35 18.12
N TRP A 270 4.96 -8.83 19.34
CA TRP A 270 4.18 -8.52 20.54
C TRP A 270 5.12 -7.94 21.58
N LEU A 271 4.93 -6.67 21.89
CA LEU A 271 5.83 -5.87 22.69
C LEU A 271 5.07 -5.28 23.89
N PHE A 272 5.78 -4.98 24.96
CA PHE A 272 5.19 -4.43 26.17
C PHE A 272 5.85 -3.13 26.54
N ILE A 273 5.06 -2.17 27.01
CA ILE A 273 5.53 -0.90 27.53
C ILE A 273 4.78 -0.56 28.81
N ARG A 274 5.49 -0.02 29.80
CA ARG A 274 4.86 0.34 31.09
C ARG A 274 3.68 1.30 30.91
N SER A 275 3.83 2.29 30.05
CA SER A 275 2.79 3.25 29.67
C SER A 275 3.00 3.70 28.24
N ILE A 276 1.94 3.77 27.46
CA ILE A 276 1.95 4.28 26.08
C ILE A 276 2.30 5.78 26.13
N PRO A 277 3.35 6.23 25.43
CA PRO A 277 3.72 7.63 25.40
C PRO A 277 2.67 8.47 24.68
N LEU A 278 2.37 9.63 25.24
CA LEU A 278 1.44 10.60 24.67
C LEU A 278 2.20 11.88 24.27
N SER A 279 1.77 12.49 23.17
CA SER A 279 2.21 13.81 22.75
C SER A 279 1.68 14.90 23.71
N GLN A 280 2.17 16.13 23.57
CA GLN A 280 1.69 17.29 24.35
C GLN A 280 0.16 17.51 24.24
N ASN A 281 -0.44 17.06 23.13
CA ASN A 281 -1.88 17.17 22.87
C ASN A 281 -2.68 15.94 23.35
N GLY A 282 -2.07 15.05 24.15
CA GLY A 282 -2.72 13.84 24.68
C GLY A 282 -2.97 12.72 23.65
N LYS A 283 -2.44 12.82 22.45
CA LYS A 283 -2.51 11.75 21.44
C LYS A 283 -1.31 10.79 21.58
N VAL A 284 -1.48 9.54 21.15
CA VAL A 284 -0.40 8.54 21.12
C VAL A 284 0.80 9.09 20.35
N ASP A 285 1.97 9.10 21.00
CA ASP A 285 3.24 9.46 20.36
C ASP A 285 3.87 8.24 19.69
N ARG A 286 3.41 7.94 18.48
CA ARG A 286 3.92 6.81 17.69
C ARG A 286 5.41 6.94 17.35
N LYS A 287 5.95 8.17 17.27
CA LYS A 287 7.37 8.40 17.04
C LYS A 287 8.21 7.97 18.24
N ALA A 288 7.77 8.30 19.46
CA ALA A 288 8.42 7.85 20.68
C ALA A 288 8.38 6.32 20.79
N ILE A 289 7.25 5.67 20.46
CA ILE A 289 7.13 4.21 20.43
C ILE A 289 8.12 3.61 19.44
N LYS A 290 8.16 4.14 18.21
CA LYS A 290 9.07 3.68 17.14
C LYS A 290 10.52 3.72 17.60
N THR A 291 10.93 4.80 18.26
CA THR A 291 12.29 4.97 18.80
C THR A 291 12.56 3.98 19.94
N ALA A 292 11.61 3.78 20.86
CA ALA A 292 11.78 2.92 22.03
C ALA A 292 11.99 1.44 21.66
N PHE A 293 11.38 0.97 20.57
CA PHE A 293 11.42 -0.44 20.13
C PHE A 293 12.22 -0.67 18.86
N ASN A 294 12.84 0.38 18.31
CA ASN A 294 13.59 0.32 17.04
C ASN A 294 12.77 -0.32 15.89
N LEU A 295 11.53 0.17 15.71
CA LEU A 295 10.57 -0.28 14.70
C LEU A 295 10.72 0.50 13.38
#